data_900703b1b540e382d3ae32616fbc3ddd
#
_entry.id   900703b1b540e382d3ae32616fbc3ddd
#
_cell.length_a   1.000
_cell.length_b   1.000
_cell.length_c   1.000
_cell.angle_alpha   90.00
_cell.angle_beta   90.00
_cell.angle_gamma   90.00
#
_symmetry.space_group_name_H-M   'P 1'
#
loop_
_entity.id
_entity.type
_entity.pdbx_description
1 polymer ?
#
loop_
_entity_poly.entity_id
_entity_poly.type
_entity_poly.pdbx_seq_one_letter_code
_entity_poly.pdbx_strand_id
1 'polypeptide(L)'
;MGPMRRIAVALVWVTLWSLPALASVSTNVPLYHWSYDAVEKLANYRLIDSAMLTTRPLSRLEMARHVARAREALAQRQDMPEILTAILDRLTREYQSELAQLGLLEGSYNSSYFKPVEDPYVKYLYARNAADLENRRGDVFERGSNVRAGLASRAVLFDRFGFYLHPEYAGALEGGSDVDIIAGYGKVQVGPFELEAGRDSLWWGPGRHGSILMSNNARPFDMLKIAIPQPVQLPWIFRILGPVRAEWFLT
;
A
#
# COMPACT_ATOMS: atom_id res chain seq x y z
N MET A 1 -2.68 27.47 35.19
CA MET A 1 -1.95 27.16 33.94
C MET A 1 -1.27 28.43 33.46
N GLY A 2 0.06 28.46 33.45
CA GLY A 2 0.86 29.65 33.12
C GLY A 2 0.77 30.07 31.65
N PRO A 3 1.01 31.33 31.33
CA PRO A 3 0.88 31.87 29.98
C PRO A 3 1.74 31.13 28.93
N MET A 4 2.90 30.62 29.32
CA MET A 4 3.77 29.82 28.43
C MET A 4 3.13 28.52 27.94
N ARG A 5 2.30 27.84 28.78
CA ARG A 5 1.59 26.62 28.38
C ARG A 5 0.47 26.92 27.39
N ARG A 6 -0.18 28.07 27.52
CA ARG A 6 -1.21 28.52 26.54
C ARG A 6 -0.60 28.91 25.19
N ILE A 7 0.58 29.52 25.20
CA ILE A 7 1.31 29.88 23.96
C ILE A 7 1.82 28.60 23.26
N ALA A 8 2.34 27.62 23.98
CA ALA A 8 2.78 26.35 23.41
C ALA A 8 1.61 25.54 22.79
N VAL A 9 0.46 25.51 23.48
CA VAL A 9 -0.76 24.86 22.95
C VAL A 9 -1.29 25.61 21.74
N ALA A 10 -1.31 26.94 21.76
CA ALA A 10 -1.74 27.77 20.63
C ALA A 10 -0.82 27.62 19.42
N LEU A 11 0.51 27.54 19.63
CA LEU A 11 1.49 27.30 18.56
C LEU A 11 1.32 25.92 17.93
N VAL A 12 1.05 24.89 18.73
CA VAL A 12 0.74 23.54 18.22
C VAL A 12 -0.55 23.55 17.41
N TRP A 13 -1.58 24.27 17.86
CA TRP A 13 -2.83 24.40 17.10
C TRP A 13 -2.68 25.21 15.80
N VAL A 14 -1.91 26.27 15.80
CA VAL A 14 -1.67 27.08 14.59
C VAL A 14 -0.83 26.32 13.57
N THR A 15 0.14 25.52 13.99
CA THR A 15 0.92 24.68 13.07
C THR A 15 0.12 23.50 12.51
N LEU A 16 -0.87 23.00 13.24
CA LEU A 16 -1.82 21.97 12.74
C LEU A 16 -2.79 22.52 11.68
N TRP A 17 -3.10 23.82 11.72
CA TRP A 17 -3.99 24.44 10.74
C TRP A 17 -3.31 24.95 9.47
N SER A 18 -2.00 25.13 9.51
CA SER A 18 -1.19 25.55 8.34
C SER A 18 -0.63 24.36 7.53
N LEU A 19 -1.08 23.12 7.84
CA LEU A 19 -0.72 21.95 7.04
C LEU A 19 -1.41 22.01 5.67
N PRO A 20 -0.65 21.82 4.59
CA PRO A 20 -1.19 21.97 3.23
C PRO A 20 -2.33 20.98 2.99
N ALA A 21 -3.23 21.46 2.13
CA ALA A 21 -4.42 20.80 1.65
C ALA A 21 -4.40 19.26 1.71
N LEU A 22 -5.38 18.74 2.49
CA LEU A 22 -6.06 17.47 2.27
C LEU A 22 -5.19 16.36 1.67
N ALA A 23 -4.38 15.72 2.51
CA ALA A 23 -3.85 14.43 2.14
C ALA A 23 -5.06 13.49 1.96
N SER A 24 -5.24 13.01 0.74
CA SER A 24 -6.32 12.10 0.39
C SER A 24 -5.96 10.69 0.81
N VAL A 25 -6.95 9.94 1.31
CA VAL A 25 -6.79 8.52 1.63
C VAL A 25 -6.82 7.68 0.36
N SER A 26 -6.06 6.60 0.35
CA SER A 26 -6.23 5.52 -0.62
C SER A 26 -5.96 4.16 0.04
N THR A 27 -6.50 3.10 -0.55
CA THR A 27 -6.25 1.74 -0.07
C THR A 27 -4.80 1.34 -0.29
N ASN A 28 -4.32 0.36 0.48
CA ASN A 28 -3.00 -0.22 0.31
C ASN A 28 -2.93 -1.06 -0.96
N VAL A 29 -1.75 -1.10 -1.57
CA VAL A 29 -1.43 -2.05 -2.64
C VAL A 29 -1.04 -3.37 -1.98
N PRO A 30 -1.74 -4.49 -2.25
CA PRO A 30 -1.42 -5.78 -1.65
C PRO A 30 0.03 -6.19 -1.90
N LEU A 31 0.67 -6.86 -0.92
CA LEU A 31 2.10 -7.21 -0.98
C LEU A 31 2.49 -8.06 -2.21
N TYR A 32 1.56 -8.84 -2.75
CA TYR A 32 1.75 -9.69 -3.92
C TYR A 32 1.47 -9.00 -5.26
N HIS A 33 1.08 -7.72 -5.24
CA HIS A 33 0.71 -7.01 -6.45
C HIS A 33 1.92 -6.75 -7.34
N TRP A 34 1.78 -7.00 -8.64
CA TRP A 34 2.84 -6.92 -9.66
C TRP A 34 3.53 -5.54 -9.75
N SER A 35 2.86 -4.49 -9.31
CA SER A 35 3.40 -3.12 -9.37
C SER A 35 4.63 -2.92 -8.49
N TYR A 36 4.82 -3.71 -7.42
CA TYR A 36 6.06 -3.63 -6.62
C TYR A 36 7.28 -4.04 -7.44
N ASP A 37 7.19 -5.18 -8.14
CA ASP A 37 8.28 -5.64 -9.02
C ASP A 37 8.52 -4.67 -10.18
N ALA A 38 7.45 -4.08 -10.71
CA ALA A 38 7.52 -3.09 -11.78
C ALA A 38 8.21 -1.80 -11.31
N VAL A 39 7.84 -1.25 -10.16
CA VAL A 39 8.45 -0.04 -9.59
C VAL A 39 9.89 -0.30 -9.16
N GLU A 40 10.20 -1.46 -8.59
CA GLU A 40 11.56 -1.88 -8.27
C GLU A 40 12.45 -1.93 -9.53
N LYS A 41 11.92 -2.47 -10.63
CA LYS A 41 12.63 -2.47 -11.91
C LYS A 41 12.89 -1.05 -12.42
N LEU A 42 11.93 -0.15 -12.35
CA LEU A 42 12.12 1.25 -12.73
C LEU A 42 13.15 1.95 -11.83
N ALA A 43 13.16 1.65 -10.53
CA ALA A 43 14.16 2.18 -9.58
C ALA A 43 15.57 1.67 -9.90
N ASN A 44 15.74 0.39 -10.29
CA ASN A 44 17.04 -0.17 -10.69
C ASN A 44 17.60 0.52 -11.94
N TYR A 45 16.74 1.03 -12.83
CA TYR A 45 17.15 1.87 -13.95
C TYR A 45 17.27 3.36 -13.60
N ARG A 46 17.21 3.70 -12.30
CA ARG A 46 17.29 5.08 -11.78
C ARG A 46 16.24 6.01 -12.39
N LEU A 47 15.07 5.50 -12.70
CA LEU A 47 13.91 6.30 -13.08
C LEU A 47 13.14 6.77 -11.85
N ILE A 48 13.46 6.22 -10.67
CA ILE A 48 12.90 6.61 -9.37
C ILE A 48 14.07 6.69 -8.39
N ASP A 49 14.45 7.88 -7.97
CA ASP A 49 15.64 8.09 -7.14
C ASP A 49 15.42 7.78 -5.65
N SER A 50 14.16 7.79 -5.17
CA SER A 50 13.85 7.68 -3.74
C SER A 50 12.61 6.83 -3.47
N ALA A 51 12.57 5.60 -4.01
CA ALA A 51 11.51 4.68 -3.68
C ALA A 51 11.81 3.95 -2.36
N MET A 52 11.11 4.28 -1.28
CA MET A 52 11.15 3.50 -0.03
C MET A 52 10.32 2.22 -0.19
N LEU A 53 10.82 1.25 -0.96
CA LEU A 53 10.17 -0.04 -1.20
C LEU A 53 10.42 -1.08 -0.11
N THR A 54 11.18 -0.72 0.90
CA THR A 54 11.57 -1.60 2.02
C THR A 54 10.49 -1.68 3.10
N THR A 55 9.56 -0.75 3.12
CA THR A 55 8.42 -0.72 4.03
C THR A 55 7.16 -0.79 3.20
N ARG A 56 6.44 -1.90 3.31
CA ARG A 56 5.18 -2.17 2.57
C ARG A 56 4.08 -2.52 3.56
N PRO A 57 2.81 -2.33 3.23
CA PRO A 57 2.28 -1.92 1.94
C PRO A 57 2.45 -0.41 1.70
N LEU A 58 2.61 -0.02 0.44
CA LEU A 58 2.45 1.35 0.00
C LEU A 58 0.97 1.60 -0.32
N SER A 59 0.50 2.81 -0.09
CA SER A 59 -0.82 3.20 -0.57
C SER A 59 -0.82 3.38 -2.10
N ARG A 60 -1.99 3.28 -2.72
CA ARG A 60 -2.12 3.49 -4.17
C ARG A 60 -1.68 4.89 -4.61
N LEU A 61 -1.94 5.91 -3.77
CA LEU A 61 -1.46 7.27 -4.01
C LEU A 61 0.07 7.38 -3.95
N GLU A 62 0.74 6.68 -3.03
CA GLU A 62 2.20 6.63 -3.00
C GLU A 62 2.76 5.93 -4.26
N MET A 63 2.15 4.83 -4.66
CA MET A 63 2.52 4.13 -5.88
C MET A 63 2.35 5.03 -7.12
N ALA A 64 1.24 5.77 -7.21
CA ALA A 64 1.00 6.75 -8.28
C ALA A 64 2.09 7.84 -8.33
N ARG A 65 2.56 8.33 -7.19
CA ARG A 65 3.67 9.30 -7.15
C ARG A 65 4.97 8.71 -7.70
N HIS A 66 5.27 7.44 -7.41
CA HIS A 66 6.43 6.76 -7.99
C HIS A 66 6.29 6.61 -9.51
N VAL A 67 5.09 6.27 -9.99
CA VAL A 67 4.80 6.19 -11.43
C VAL A 67 4.98 7.55 -12.11
N ALA A 68 4.49 8.63 -11.52
CA ALA A 68 4.67 9.99 -12.06
C ALA A 68 6.14 10.38 -12.18
N ARG A 69 6.94 10.15 -11.12
CA ARG A 69 8.39 10.42 -11.15
C ARG A 69 9.11 9.63 -12.24
N ALA A 70 8.74 8.35 -12.39
CA ALA A 70 9.32 7.52 -13.45
C ALA A 70 8.97 8.03 -14.85
N ARG A 71 7.73 8.52 -15.05
CA ARG A 71 7.31 9.15 -16.32
C ARG A 71 8.12 10.38 -16.66
N GLU A 72 8.29 11.28 -15.69
CA GLU A 72 9.11 12.49 -15.86
C GLU A 72 10.56 12.15 -16.18
N ALA A 73 11.14 11.21 -15.43
CA ALA A 73 12.52 10.78 -15.65
C ALA A 73 12.72 10.10 -17.01
N LEU A 74 11.75 9.26 -17.45
CA LEU A 74 11.83 8.59 -18.74
C LEU A 74 11.71 9.59 -19.90
N ALA A 75 10.86 10.61 -19.77
CA ALA A 75 10.70 11.65 -20.78
C ALA A 75 11.97 12.49 -21.03
N GLN A 76 12.88 12.53 -20.06
CA GLN A 76 14.16 13.26 -20.14
C GLN A 76 15.33 12.39 -20.63
N ARG A 77 15.11 11.08 -20.85
CA ARG A 77 16.16 10.15 -21.25
C ARG A 77 15.91 9.59 -22.64
N GLN A 78 16.98 9.58 -23.42
CA GLN A 78 17.04 8.87 -24.71
C GLN A 78 17.71 7.52 -24.46
N ASP A 79 17.49 6.54 -25.34
CA ASP A 79 18.12 5.20 -25.32
C ASP A 79 17.74 4.29 -24.13
N MET A 80 16.51 4.38 -23.66
CA MET A 80 16.00 3.45 -22.66
C MET A 80 15.34 2.22 -23.32
N PRO A 81 15.50 1.02 -22.70
CA PRO A 81 14.84 -0.18 -23.21
C PRO A 81 13.31 -0.02 -23.33
N GLU A 82 12.76 -0.42 -24.47
CA GLU A 82 11.31 -0.32 -24.77
C GLU A 82 10.43 -0.99 -23.69
N ILE A 83 10.93 -2.05 -23.06
CA ILE A 83 10.24 -2.74 -21.97
C ILE A 83 9.92 -1.82 -20.80
N LEU A 84 10.72 -0.80 -20.52
CA LEU A 84 10.47 0.16 -19.45
C LEU A 84 9.29 1.07 -19.78
N THR A 85 9.16 1.47 -21.03
CA THR A 85 7.99 2.21 -21.52
C THR A 85 6.72 1.38 -21.38
N ALA A 86 6.75 0.12 -21.82
CA ALA A 86 5.60 -0.78 -21.70
C ALA A 86 5.18 -1.03 -20.24
N ILE A 87 6.16 -1.19 -19.31
CA ILE A 87 5.90 -1.31 -17.87
C ILE A 87 5.27 -0.03 -17.34
N LEU A 88 5.82 1.12 -17.71
CA LEU A 88 5.35 2.42 -17.23
C LEU A 88 3.94 2.74 -17.76
N ASP A 89 3.64 2.40 -19.00
CA ASP A 89 2.29 2.53 -19.57
C ASP A 89 1.27 1.65 -18.84
N ARG A 90 1.67 0.43 -18.50
CA ARG A 90 0.82 -0.47 -17.70
C ARG A 90 0.57 0.09 -16.31
N LEU A 91 1.61 0.58 -15.62
CA LEU A 91 1.49 1.25 -14.33
C LEU A 91 0.63 2.51 -14.40
N THR A 92 0.79 3.30 -15.47
CA THR A 92 -0.01 4.52 -15.69
C THR A 92 -1.50 4.19 -15.81
N ARG A 93 -1.85 3.14 -16.54
CA ARG A 93 -3.25 2.67 -16.63
C ARG A 93 -3.77 2.15 -15.29
N GLU A 94 -2.94 1.40 -14.55
CA GLU A 94 -3.33 0.86 -13.23
C GLU A 94 -3.63 1.96 -12.22
N TYR A 95 -2.84 3.04 -12.23
CA TYR A 95 -2.94 4.15 -11.26
C TYR A 95 -3.51 5.44 -11.88
N GLN A 96 -4.24 5.34 -12.99
CA GLN A 96 -4.77 6.50 -13.71
C GLN A 96 -5.65 7.40 -12.83
N SER A 97 -6.51 6.81 -12.03
CA SER A 97 -7.39 7.55 -11.12
C SER A 97 -6.61 8.32 -10.06
N GLU A 98 -5.62 7.67 -9.45
CA GLU A 98 -4.77 8.27 -8.43
C GLU A 98 -3.84 9.35 -9.04
N LEU A 99 -3.36 9.15 -10.25
CA LEU A 99 -2.57 10.16 -10.97
C LEU A 99 -3.41 11.40 -11.30
N ALA A 100 -4.66 11.23 -11.72
CA ALA A 100 -5.59 12.33 -11.95
C ALA A 100 -5.95 13.05 -10.64
N GLN A 101 -6.18 12.31 -9.55
CA GLN A 101 -6.41 12.86 -8.22
C GLN A 101 -5.25 13.74 -7.72
N LEU A 102 -4.02 13.35 -8.04
CA LEU A 102 -2.81 14.11 -7.72
C LEU A 102 -2.54 15.28 -8.69
N GLY A 103 -3.35 15.45 -9.74
CA GLY A 103 -3.12 16.45 -10.80
C GLY A 103 -1.88 16.16 -11.67
N LEU A 104 -1.39 14.91 -11.68
CA LEU A 104 -0.19 14.48 -12.39
C LEU A 104 -0.49 13.84 -13.75
N LEU A 105 -1.77 13.70 -14.07
CA LEU A 105 -2.29 13.23 -15.35
C LEU A 105 -3.61 13.92 -15.63
N GLU A 106 -3.85 14.31 -16.88
CA GLU A 106 -5.16 14.78 -17.31
C GLU A 106 -6.19 13.65 -17.21
N GLY A 107 -7.32 13.94 -16.62
CA GLY A 107 -8.40 12.98 -16.41
C GLY A 107 -9.34 13.41 -15.30
N SER A 108 -10.46 12.73 -15.20
CA SER A 108 -11.39 12.89 -14.09
C SER A 108 -11.13 11.83 -13.03
N TYR A 109 -11.26 12.21 -11.77
CA TYR A 109 -11.33 11.28 -10.65
C TYR A 109 -12.61 11.55 -9.86
N ASN A 110 -13.05 10.53 -9.14
CA ASN A 110 -14.17 10.66 -8.21
C ASN A 110 -13.64 10.61 -6.78
N SER A 111 -13.98 11.61 -5.98
CA SER A 111 -13.67 11.64 -4.54
C SER A 111 -14.37 10.52 -3.75
N SER A 112 -15.34 9.89 -4.36
CA SER A 112 -16.03 8.71 -3.82
C SER A 112 -16.24 7.70 -4.92
N TYR A 113 -15.81 6.46 -4.69
CA TYR A 113 -16.04 5.35 -5.60
C TYR A 113 -16.14 4.03 -4.85
N PHE A 114 -16.80 3.06 -5.50
CA PHE A 114 -16.85 1.68 -5.03
C PHE A 114 -16.53 0.73 -6.18
N LYS A 115 -15.51 -0.12 -6.00
CA LYS A 115 -15.12 -1.19 -6.90
C LYS A 115 -15.43 -2.53 -6.22
N PRO A 116 -16.58 -3.13 -6.53
CA PRO A 116 -17.05 -4.32 -5.80
C PRO A 116 -16.23 -5.57 -6.10
N VAL A 117 -15.63 -5.65 -7.27
CA VAL A 117 -14.81 -6.80 -7.69
C VAL A 117 -13.50 -6.29 -8.28
N GLU A 118 -12.40 -6.70 -7.66
CA GLU A 118 -11.04 -6.46 -8.09
C GLU A 118 -10.25 -7.75 -7.96
N ASP A 119 -9.40 -8.04 -8.93
CA ASP A 119 -8.50 -9.20 -8.96
C ASP A 119 -9.17 -10.53 -8.57
N PRO A 120 -10.33 -10.92 -9.18
CA PRO A 120 -10.94 -12.20 -8.90
C PRO A 120 -10.02 -13.31 -9.38
N TYR A 121 -9.91 -14.38 -8.55
CA TYR A 121 -9.08 -15.52 -8.91
C TYR A 121 -9.66 -16.84 -8.42
N VAL A 122 -9.29 -17.89 -9.14
CA VAL A 122 -9.42 -19.28 -8.71
C VAL A 122 -8.06 -19.94 -8.91
N LYS A 123 -7.56 -20.59 -7.87
CA LYS A 123 -6.29 -21.31 -7.89
C LYS A 123 -6.56 -22.76 -7.55
N TYR A 124 -5.97 -23.65 -8.29
CA TYR A 124 -5.95 -25.09 -8.02
C TYR A 124 -4.53 -25.55 -7.76
N LEU A 125 -4.33 -26.34 -6.73
CA LEU A 125 -3.04 -26.95 -6.40
C LEU A 125 -3.26 -28.40 -5.99
N TYR A 126 -2.50 -29.32 -6.60
CA TYR A 126 -2.41 -30.69 -6.14
C TYR A 126 -1.10 -30.89 -5.36
N ALA A 127 -1.21 -31.28 -4.10
CA ALA A 127 -0.09 -31.52 -3.21
C ALA A 127 0.03 -33.02 -2.86
N ARG A 128 1.22 -33.60 -3.04
CA ARG A 128 1.45 -35.00 -2.63
C ARG A 128 1.47 -35.16 -1.11
N ASN A 129 1.98 -34.15 -0.42
CA ASN A 129 2.00 -34.05 1.04
C ASN A 129 1.48 -32.65 1.42
N ALA A 130 1.04 -32.51 2.66
CA ALA A 130 0.73 -31.19 3.19
C ALA A 130 1.95 -30.28 3.04
N ALA A 131 1.74 -29.04 2.62
CA ALA A 131 2.80 -28.06 2.34
C ALA A 131 2.35 -26.66 2.71
N ASP A 132 3.26 -25.95 3.31
CA ASP A 132 3.22 -24.49 3.45
C ASP A 132 4.16 -23.85 2.42
N LEU A 133 3.72 -22.78 1.81
CA LEU A 133 4.48 -22.08 0.81
C LEU A 133 5.04 -20.78 1.41
N GLU A 134 6.34 -20.57 1.17
CA GLU A 134 7.03 -19.36 1.62
C GLU A 134 6.38 -18.09 1.05
N ASN A 135 6.23 -17.07 1.89
CA ASN A 135 5.64 -15.76 1.54
C ASN A 135 4.23 -15.84 0.94
N ARG A 136 3.42 -16.79 1.39
CA ARG A 136 2.03 -16.99 0.98
C ARG A 136 1.04 -16.79 2.13
N ARG A 137 1.32 -15.85 3.03
CA ARG A 137 0.40 -15.46 4.11
C ARG A 137 0.11 -16.60 5.10
N GLY A 138 1.07 -17.50 5.31
CA GLY A 138 0.88 -18.68 6.13
C GLY A 138 -0.19 -19.64 5.60
N ASP A 139 -0.48 -19.61 4.30
CA ASP A 139 -1.44 -20.52 3.67
C ASP A 139 -0.86 -21.94 3.63
N VAL A 140 -1.63 -22.90 4.15
CA VAL A 140 -1.28 -24.32 4.21
C VAL A 140 -2.14 -25.10 3.24
N PHE A 141 -1.51 -25.95 2.45
CA PHE A 141 -2.20 -26.83 1.51
C PHE A 141 -2.21 -28.25 2.06
N GLU A 142 -3.40 -28.82 2.09
CA GLU A 142 -3.61 -30.22 2.49
C GLU A 142 -3.09 -31.17 1.40
N ARG A 143 -2.87 -32.44 1.78
CA ARG A 143 -2.62 -33.48 0.79
C ARG A 143 -3.80 -33.60 -0.18
N GLY A 144 -3.50 -33.84 -1.45
CA GLY A 144 -4.53 -33.97 -2.49
C GLY A 144 -4.85 -32.65 -3.19
N SER A 145 -6.08 -32.50 -3.60
CA SER A 145 -6.56 -31.36 -4.39
C SER A 145 -7.02 -30.21 -3.50
N ASN A 146 -6.48 -29.05 -3.74
CA ASN A 146 -6.79 -27.82 -3.03
C ASN A 146 -7.32 -26.76 -3.99
N VAL A 147 -8.32 -26.02 -3.57
CA VAL A 147 -8.88 -24.88 -4.31
C VAL A 147 -8.86 -23.64 -3.42
N ARG A 148 -8.46 -22.51 -4.00
CA ARG A 148 -8.61 -21.18 -3.41
C ARG A 148 -9.36 -20.31 -4.40
N ALA A 149 -10.40 -19.64 -3.94
CA ALA A 149 -11.16 -18.69 -4.75
C ALA A 149 -11.37 -17.40 -3.95
N GLY A 150 -10.99 -16.27 -4.51
CA GLY A 150 -11.07 -15.01 -3.83
C GLY A 150 -11.25 -13.83 -4.78
N LEU A 151 -11.58 -12.70 -4.19
CA LEU A 151 -11.69 -11.42 -4.87
C LEU A 151 -11.40 -10.32 -3.86
N ALA A 152 -11.01 -9.16 -4.34
CA ALA A 152 -10.93 -7.96 -3.51
C ALA A 152 -12.07 -6.99 -3.86
N SER A 153 -12.45 -6.20 -2.87
CA SER A 153 -13.34 -5.05 -3.02
C SER A 153 -12.69 -3.82 -2.38
N ARG A 154 -12.87 -2.66 -2.97
CA ARG A 154 -12.40 -1.42 -2.36
C ARG A 154 -13.39 -0.28 -2.56
N ALA A 155 -13.38 0.65 -1.61
CA ALA A 155 -14.14 1.89 -1.69
C ALA A 155 -13.31 3.05 -1.15
N VAL A 156 -13.52 4.21 -1.69
CA VAL A 156 -13.09 5.49 -1.12
C VAL A 156 -14.30 6.39 -1.02
N LEU A 157 -14.45 7.09 0.09
CA LEU A 157 -15.53 8.03 0.31
C LEU A 157 -14.95 9.40 0.69
N PHE A 158 -15.34 10.43 -0.06
CA PHE A 158 -15.00 11.84 0.19
C PHE A 158 -13.48 12.11 0.29
N ASP A 159 -12.65 11.29 -0.37
CA ASP A 159 -11.18 11.32 -0.26
C ASP A 159 -10.64 11.13 1.18
N ARG A 160 -11.49 10.79 2.15
CA ARG A 160 -11.15 10.70 3.57
C ARG A 160 -11.27 9.32 4.17
N PHE A 161 -12.17 8.51 3.66
CA PHE A 161 -12.41 7.16 4.17
C PHE A 161 -12.08 6.16 3.08
N GLY A 162 -11.20 5.23 3.38
CA GLY A 162 -10.84 4.12 2.50
C GLY A 162 -11.25 2.80 3.13
N PHE A 163 -11.76 1.88 2.33
CA PHE A 163 -12.15 0.53 2.77
C PHE A 163 -11.60 -0.49 1.79
N TYR A 164 -11.12 -1.59 2.32
CA TYR A 164 -10.64 -2.73 1.56
C TYR A 164 -11.13 -4.02 2.19
N LEU A 165 -11.54 -4.97 1.37
CA LEU A 165 -12.00 -6.28 1.81
C LEU A 165 -11.54 -7.34 0.81
N HIS A 166 -10.93 -8.43 1.29
CA HIS A 166 -10.46 -9.55 0.49
C HIS A 166 -10.86 -10.88 1.16
N PRO A 167 -12.07 -11.38 0.89
CA PRO A 167 -12.45 -12.72 1.27
C PRO A 167 -11.82 -13.77 0.34
N GLU A 168 -11.46 -14.91 0.90
CA GLU A 168 -10.97 -16.08 0.17
C GLU A 168 -11.66 -17.35 0.68
N TYR A 169 -12.20 -18.13 -0.23
CA TYR A 169 -12.60 -19.50 0.02
C TYR A 169 -11.41 -20.44 -0.11
N ALA A 170 -11.18 -21.26 0.88
CA ALA A 170 -10.17 -22.30 0.91
C ALA A 170 -10.86 -23.67 1.03
N GLY A 171 -10.66 -24.55 0.07
CA GLY A 171 -11.21 -25.91 0.09
C GLY A 171 -10.15 -26.94 -0.25
N ALA A 172 -10.22 -28.11 0.41
CA ALA A 172 -9.44 -29.31 0.11
C ALA A 172 -10.39 -30.50 -0.06
N LEU A 173 -10.20 -31.29 -1.11
CA LEU A 173 -11.09 -32.45 -1.38
C LEU A 173 -10.97 -33.54 -0.31
N GLU A 174 -9.80 -33.72 0.28
CA GLU A 174 -9.54 -34.68 1.35
C GLU A 174 -9.57 -34.01 2.75
N GLY A 175 -9.89 -32.70 2.80
CA GLY A 175 -9.94 -31.89 4.01
C GLY A 175 -11.26 -31.14 4.17
N GLY A 176 -11.22 -30.06 4.92
CA GLY A 176 -12.35 -29.16 5.10
C GLY A 176 -12.41 -28.03 4.07
N SER A 177 -13.43 -27.22 4.21
CA SER A 177 -13.51 -25.93 3.50
C SER A 177 -13.79 -24.81 4.50
N ASP A 178 -13.21 -23.65 4.25
CA ASP A 178 -13.37 -22.47 5.08
C ASP A 178 -13.44 -21.21 4.23
N VAL A 179 -14.01 -20.15 4.78
CA VAL A 179 -14.00 -18.81 4.20
C VAL A 179 -13.30 -17.89 5.19
N ASP A 180 -12.16 -17.34 4.79
CA ASP A 180 -11.38 -16.42 5.62
C ASP A 180 -11.34 -15.02 5.00
N ILE A 181 -11.19 -14.01 5.82
CA ILE A 181 -10.91 -12.64 5.40
C ILE A 181 -9.39 -12.46 5.43
N ILE A 182 -8.79 -12.53 4.24
CA ILE A 182 -7.35 -12.38 4.07
C ILE A 182 -6.89 -10.97 4.43
N ALA A 183 -7.64 -9.96 4.02
CA ALA A 183 -7.44 -8.58 4.43
C ALA A 183 -8.80 -7.89 4.51
N GLY A 184 -8.96 -7.05 5.52
CA GLY A 184 -10.18 -6.29 5.72
C GLY A 184 -9.91 -5.14 6.67
N TYR A 185 -9.86 -3.92 6.14
CA TYR A 185 -9.54 -2.74 6.94
C TYR A 185 -10.31 -1.51 6.48
N GLY A 186 -10.44 -0.58 7.41
CA GLY A 186 -10.88 0.78 7.16
C GLY A 186 -9.75 1.77 7.44
N LYS A 187 -9.68 2.83 6.66
CA LYS A 187 -8.73 3.93 6.83
C LYS A 187 -9.43 5.26 6.91
N VAL A 188 -8.85 6.18 7.66
CA VAL A 188 -9.26 7.58 7.68
C VAL A 188 -8.04 8.49 7.67
N GLN A 189 -8.12 9.56 6.88
CA GLN A 189 -7.10 10.59 6.83
C GLN A 189 -7.49 11.78 7.70
N VAL A 190 -6.62 12.14 8.63
CA VAL A 190 -6.79 13.30 9.52
C VAL A 190 -5.52 14.16 9.47
N GLY A 191 -5.54 15.21 8.67
CA GLY A 191 -4.34 16.01 8.42
C GLY A 191 -3.22 15.16 7.82
N PRO A 192 -2.00 15.18 8.39
CA PRO A 192 -0.87 14.39 7.90
C PRO A 192 -0.93 12.92 8.35
N PHE A 193 -1.87 12.56 9.24
CA PHE A 193 -1.96 11.23 9.83
C PHE A 193 -2.99 10.38 9.11
N GLU A 194 -2.65 9.14 8.85
CA GLU A 194 -3.53 8.08 8.41
C GLU A 194 -3.76 7.12 9.58
N LEU A 195 -5.01 6.88 9.91
CA LEU A 195 -5.44 5.85 10.86
C LEU A 195 -5.98 4.69 10.06
N GLU A 196 -5.54 3.48 10.38
CA GLU A 196 -6.04 2.24 9.79
C GLU A 196 -6.43 1.27 10.90
N ALA A 197 -7.58 0.65 10.76
CA ALA A 197 -8.07 -0.37 11.68
C ALA A 197 -8.59 -1.58 10.90
N GLY A 198 -8.15 -2.77 11.29
CA GLY A 198 -8.53 -4.04 10.68
C GLY A 198 -7.35 -4.93 10.38
N ARG A 199 -7.55 -5.87 9.47
CA ARG A 199 -6.58 -6.91 9.11
C ARG A 199 -5.83 -6.53 7.85
N ASP A 200 -4.50 -6.48 7.91
CA ASP A 200 -3.61 -6.31 6.77
C ASP A 200 -2.26 -6.99 7.01
N SER A 201 -1.41 -7.00 6.00
CA SER A 201 -0.05 -7.54 6.03
C SER A 201 0.96 -6.42 6.02
N LEU A 202 2.04 -6.57 6.79
CA LEU A 202 3.18 -5.66 6.78
C LEU A 202 4.44 -6.38 6.26
N TRP A 203 5.28 -5.63 5.55
CA TRP A 203 6.60 -6.09 5.15
C TRP A 203 7.64 -5.04 5.48
N TRP A 204 8.57 -5.36 6.35
CA TRP A 204 9.61 -4.44 6.79
C TRP A 204 10.99 -5.03 6.56
N GLY A 205 11.61 -4.65 5.47
CA GLY A 205 12.97 -5.04 5.13
C GLY A 205 13.26 -4.94 3.64
N PRO A 206 14.55 -4.87 3.27
CA PRO A 206 15.00 -4.71 1.89
C PRO A 206 14.99 -6.04 1.11
N GLY A 207 14.82 -7.16 1.78
CA GLY A 207 14.84 -8.47 1.13
C GLY A 207 13.65 -8.68 0.22
N ARG A 208 13.85 -9.42 -0.86
CA ARG A 208 12.79 -9.77 -1.82
C ARG A 208 12.02 -11.03 -1.40
N HIS A 209 12.72 -11.98 -0.81
CA HIS A 209 12.18 -13.29 -0.44
C HIS A 209 12.00 -13.48 1.06
N GLY A 210 12.43 -12.54 1.85
CA GLY A 210 12.30 -12.56 3.30
C GLY A 210 12.55 -11.19 3.91
N SER A 211 12.03 -10.99 5.09
CA SER A 211 12.22 -9.78 5.87
C SER A 211 12.63 -10.17 7.30
N ILE A 212 13.37 -9.29 7.97
CA ILE A 212 13.88 -9.56 9.32
C ILE A 212 12.77 -9.46 10.37
N LEU A 213 11.88 -8.50 10.25
CA LEU A 213 10.87 -8.24 11.26
C LEU A 213 9.47 -8.67 10.83
N MET A 214 9.00 -8.19 9.69
CA MET A 214 7.65 -8.44 9.16
C MET A 214 7.78 -8.98 7.75
N SER A 215 7.30 -10.20 7.53
CA SER A 215 7.27 -10.85 6.23
C SER A 215 5.87 -11.37 5.91
N ASN A 216 5.67 -11.85 4.70
CA ASN A 216 4.40 -12.44 4.28
C ASN A 216 4.33 -13.96 4.57
N ASN A 217 5.16 -14.47 5.51
CA ASN A 217 5.12 -15.88 5.93
C ASN A 217 4.01 -16.16 6.95
N ALA A 218 3.71 -15.19 7.79
CA ALA A 218 2.59 -15.31 8.75
C ALA A 218 1.28 -14.86 8.11
N ARG A 219 0.16 -15.30 8.67
CA ARG A 219 -1.16 -14.77 8.31
C ARG A 219 -1.21 -13.26 8.59
N PRO A 220 -1.96 -12.50 7.79
CA PRO A 220 -2.29 -11.12 8.12
C PRO A 220 -2.93 -11.03 9.50
N PHE A 221 -2.67 -9.97 10.21
CA PHE A 221 -3.11 -9.79 11.59
C PHE A 221 -3.97 -8.53 11.76
N ASP A 222 -4.82 -8.57 12.78
CA ASP A 222 -5.67 -7.45 13.14
C ASP A 222 -4.82 -6.39 13.85
N MET A 223 -4.91 -5.14 13.42
CA MET A 223 -4.12 -4.04 13.97
C MET A 223 -4.89 -2.72 13.96
N LEU A 224 -4.45 -1.85 14.86
CA LEU A 224 -4.72 -0.42 14.81
C LEU A 224 -3.41 0.28 14.47
N LYS A 225 -3.35 0.94 13.31
CA LYS A 225 -2.13 1.59 12.81
C LYS A 225 -2.33 3.10 12.68
N ILE A 226 -1.30 3.85 13.07
CA ILE A 226 -1.18 5.29 12.84
C ILE A 226 0.07 5.49 12.00
N ALA A 227 -0.07 6.14 10.86
CA ALA A 227 1.05 6.39 9.96
C ALA A 227 1.10 7.84 9.49
N ILE A 228 2.28 8.29 9.13
CA ILE A 228 2.51 9.48 8.31
C ILE A 228 2.90 8.94 6.92
N PRO A 229 1.93 8.74 6.01
CA PRO A 229 2.17 8.03 4.75
C PRO A 229 3.07 8.81 3.80
N GLN A 230 3.04 10.14 3.87
CA GLN A 230 3.92 11.00 3.07
C GLN A 230 5.07 11.48 3.94
N PRO A 231 6.33 11.33 3.48
CA PRO A 231 7.46 11.88 4.20
C PRO A 231 7.29 13.38 4.44
N VAL A 232 7.34 13.79 5.69
CA VAL A 232 7.25 15.20 6.11
C VAL A 232 8.61 15.70 6.54
N GLN A 233 8.94 16.93 6.17
CA GLN A 233 10.14 17.57 6.65
C GLN A 233 9.86 18.26 7.97
N LEU A 234 10.55 17.80 9.02
CA LEU A 234 10.41 18.37 10.33
C LEU A 234 10.96 19.80 10.39
N PRO A 235 10.36 20.70 11.18
CA PRO A 235 10.83 22.08 11.30
C PRO A 235 12.10 22.19 12.15
N TRP A 236 12.77 23.36 12.06
CA TRP A 236 13.94 23.76 12.84
C TRP A 236 15.16 22.84 12.64
N ILE A 237 15.81 22.50 13.77
CA ILE A 237 17.03 21.67 13.79
C ILE A 237 16.77 20.24 13.26
N PHE A 238 15.53 19.77 13.31
CA PHE A 238 15.16 18.45 12.80
C PHE A 238 15.16 18.36 11.27
N ARG A 239 15.30 19.49 10.57
CA ARG A 239 15.47 19.51 9.08
C ARG A 239 16.71 18.74 8.65
N ILE A 240 17.74 18.63 9.49
CA ILE A 240 18.96 17.86 9.19
C ILE A 240 18.70 16.36 9.06
N LEU A 241 17.60 15.84 9.61
CA LEU A 241 17.21 14.44 9.49
C LEU A 241 16.62 14.11 8.10
N GLY A 242 16.34 15.15 7.29
CA GLY A 242 15.64 14.96 6.02
C GLY A 242 14.15 14.64 6.18
N PRO A 243 13.49 14.13 5.11
CA PRO A 243 12.10 13.74 5.17
C PRO A 243 11.90 12.51 6.08
N VAL A 244 11.00 12.60 7.03
CA VAL A 244 10.69 11.54 8.01
C VAL A 244 9.34 10.93 7.69
N ARG A 245 9.29 9.59 7.64
CA ARG A 245 8.08 8.76 7.64
C ARG A 245 8.04 7.99 8.96
N ALA A 246 6.87 7.88 9.55
CA ALA A 246 6.67 7.13 10.77
C ALA A 246 5.42 6.26 10.67
N GLU A 247 5.51 5.07 11.20
CA GLU A 247 4.39 4.14 11.36
C GLU A 247 4.45 3.56 12.78
N TRP A 248 3.29 3.45 13.39
CA TRP A 248 3.09 2.81 14.67
C TRP A 248 1.84 1.96 14.61
N PHE A 249 1.87 0.76 15.18
CA PHE A 249 0.73 -0.14 15.23
C PHE A 249 0.64 -0.90 16.55
N LEU A 250 -0.56 -1.31 16.88
CA LEU A 250 -0.93 -2.23 17.95
C LEU A 250 -1.66 -3.43 17.35
N THR A 251 -1.38 -4.62 17.85
CA THR A 251 -2.05 -5.89 17.52
C THR A 251 -2.76 -6.44 18.73
#